data_c78c5aa0271580c66c8d417760998684
#
_entry.id   c78c5aa0271580c66c8d417760998684
#
_cell.length_a   1.000
_cell.length_b   1.000
_cell.length_c   1.000
_cell.angle_alpha   90.00
_cell.angle_beta   90.00
_cell.angle_gamma   90.00
#
_symmetry.space_group_name_H-M   'P 1'
#
loop_
_entity.id
_entity.type
_entity.pdbx_description
1 polymer ?
#
loop_
_entity_poly.entity_id
_entity_poly.type
_entity_poly.pdbx_seq_one_letter_code
_entity_poly.pdbx_strand_id
1 'polypeptide(L)'
;MGKRKKITTRDIAEYIGLSQSTVSMILSHKENVSFSKETQDIVLQAAKKLGYKNEIHKSKSSQKDLHQTIVVIAPHLSNSYYATLIHSIVYEAKKHNYSVFTITTMRNAQQEDSYYELLSNLDLAGIIYLYPPTKISKANALFKRMPVVSIGDKPQGSRFDSVELNGVRAGHLMGEYLLNLGHEKITFISAPVMGKEISRIHRYEGLIHAFEDQGKDVQNIQLKTMSLAQYESIQTENIEYQVGYELTMEALEEGTDSTAFLANNDMTALGVLSALKSEGYKVPKDFSVAGFDNILMSSLPDISLTTIEHATFLKGKEAVDIIYKKHLKNNMQKSHPYILRLEYEPELIIRKTTGKPRK
;
A
#
# COMPACT_ATOMS: atom_id res chain seq x y z
N MET A 1 -48.74 20.86 -3.86
CA MET A 1 -47.73 21.38 -2.92
C MET A 1 -46.76 22.27 -3.68
N GLY A 2 -46.81 23.59 -3.46
CA GLY A 2 -46.00 24.58 -4.21
C GLY A 2 -44.51 24.44 -3.88
N LYS A 3 -43.65 24.44 -4.90
CA LYS A 3 -42.19 24.51 -4.75
C LYS A 3 -41.86 25.83 -3.99
N ARG A 4 -41.28 25.72 -2.78
CA ARG A 4 -40.72 26.87 -2.05
C ARG A 4 -39.68 27.54 -2.95
N LYS A 5 -39.87 28.83 -3.26
CA LYS A 5 -38.95 29.63 -4.06
C LYS A 5 -37.57 29.63 -3.37
N LYS A 6 -36.54 29.27 -4.09
CA LYS A 6 -35.14 29.22 -3.58
C LYS A 6 -34.68 30.68 -3.36
N ILE A 7 -34.27 31.02 -2.15
CA ILE A 7 -33.72 32.36 -1.83
C ILE A 7 -32.36 32.53 -2.53
N THR A 8 -32.16 33.66 -3.19
CA THR A 8 -30.94 34.01 -3.94
C THR A 8 -30.16 35.12 -3.24
N THR A 9 -28.92 35.37 -3.64
CA THR A 9 -28.12 36.53 -3.17
C THR A 9 -28.79 37.86 -3.51
N ARG A 10 -29.61 37.92 -4.56
CA ARG A 10 -30.42 39.09 -4.94
C ARG A 10 -31.54 39.35 -3.95
N ASP A 11 -32.24 38.32 -3.50
CA ASP A 11 -33.29 38.45 -2.50
C ASP A 11 -32.71 38.95 -1.16
N ILE A 12 -31.50 38.56 -0.79
CA ILE A 12 -30.81 39.07 0.39
C ILE A 12 -30.42 40.54 0.19
N ALA A 13 -29.86 40.88 -0.95
CA ALA A 13 -29.44 42.23 -1.29
C ALA A 13 -30.64 43.22 -1.21
N GLU A 14 -31.77 42.83 -1.79
CA GLU A 14 -33.02 43.60 -1.73
C GLU A 14 -33.54 43.76 -0.29
N TYR A 15 -33.42 42.70 0.55
CA TYR A 15 -33.87 42.71 1.95
C TYR A 15 -33.09 43.67 2.85
N ILE A 16 -31.76 43.86 2.58
CA ILE A 16 -30.88 44.68 3.44
C ILE A 16 -30.41 45.97 2.76
N GLY A 17 -30.87 46.26 1.55
CA GLY A 17 -30.55 47.49 0.82
C GLY A 17 -29.08 47.59 0.33
N LEU A 18 -28.41 46.45 0.13
CA LEU A 18 -27.05 46.42 -0.41
C LEU A 18 -27.02 45.94 -1.86
N SER A 19 -25.87 46.15 -2.53
CA SER A 19 -25.70 45.61 -3.88
C SER A 19 -25.56 44.08 -3.86
N GLN A 20 -26.11 43.39 -4.88
CA GLN A 20 -25.98 41.94 -5.03
C GLN A 20 -24.51 41.51 -5.06
N SER A 21 -23.62 42.31 -5.66
CA SER A 21 -22.20 42.05 -5.70
C SER A 21 -21.56 42.07 -4.31
N THR A 22 -21.92 43.03 -3.46
CA THR A 22 -21.47 43.12 -2.06
C THR A 22 -21.90 41.88 -1.27
N VAL A 23 -23.18 41.51 -1.35
CA VAL A 23 -23.71 40.32 -0.69
C VAL A 23 -23.02 39.03 -1.18
N SER A 24 -22.83 38.91 -2.49
CA SER A 24 -22.16 37.76 -3.08
C SER A 24 -20.68 37.64 -2.66
N MET A 25 -19.96 38.77 -2.61
CA MET A 25 -18.55 38.79 -2.18
C MET A 25 -18.38 38.44 -0.70
N ILE A 26 -19.26 38.92 0.17
CA ILE A 26 -19.24 38.61 1.60
C ILE A 26 -19.57 37.14 1.84
N LEU A 27 -20.63 36.62 1.21
CA LEU A 27 -21.05 35.23 1.37
C LEU A 27 -20.09 34.22 0.75
N SER A 28 -19.27 34.64 -0.23
CA SER A 28 -18.23 33.79 -0.86
C SER A 28 -16.83 33.90 -0.22
N HIS A 29 -16.67 34.70 0.86
CA HIS A 29 -15.40 34.95 1.54
C HIS A 29 -14.22 35.28 0.59
N LYS A 30 -14.45 36.23 -0.35
CA LYS A 30 -13.47 36.60 -1.35
C LYS A 30 -12.29 37.33 -0.70
N GLU A 31 -11.08 36.76 -0.71
CA GLU A 31 -9.91 37.19 0.05
C GLU A 31 -9.35 38.59 -0.33
N ASN A 32 -9.70 39.14 -1.51
CA ASN A 32 -9.15 40.39 -2.01
C ASN A 32 -10.04 41.63 -1.81
N VAL A 33 -11.13 41.53 -1.04
CA VAL A 33 -12.05 42.65 -0.79
C VAL A 33 -12.35 42.74 0.68
N SER A 34 -12.04 43.89 1.30
CA SER A 34 -12.30 44.15 2.70
C SER A 34 -13.65 44.88 2.88
N PHE A 35 -14.52 44.31 3.68
CA PHE A 35 -15.78 44.97 4.13
C PHE A 35 -15.72 45.21 5.63
N SER A 36 -16.44 46.26 6.12
CA SER A 36 -16.54 46.49 7.55
C SER A 36 -17.19 45.28 8.24
N LYS A 37 -16.77 45.02 9.47
CA LYS A 37 -17.33 43.89 10.27
C LYS A 37 -18.82 44.00 10.43
N GLU A 38 -19.32 45.24 10.59
CA GLU A 38 -20.74 45.57 10.70
C GLU A 38 -21.53 45.19 9.42
N THR A 39 -20.98 45.46 8.24
CA THR A 39 -21.59 45.08 6.95
C THR A 39 -21.59 43.56 6.77
N GLN A 40 -20.54 42.88 7.18
CA GLN A 40 -20.49 41.43 7.13
C GLN A 40 -21.54 40.78 8.04
N ASP A 41 -21.69 41.28 9.27
CA ASP A 41 -22.66 40.77 10.24
C ASP A 41 -24.11 40.96 9.77
N ILE A 42 -24.42 42.11 9.17
CA ILE A 42 -25.76 42.40 8.58
C ILE A 42 -26.10 41.39 7.48
N VAL A 43 -25.16 41.10 6.57
CA VAL A 43 -25.36 40.16 5.45
C VAL A 43 -25.55 38.73 5.99
N LEU A 44 -24.72 38.29 6.94
CA LEU A 44 -24.81 36.97 7.52
C LEU A 44 -26.13 36.73 8.31
N GLN A 45 -26.57 37.73 9.06
CA GLN A 45 -27.84 37.66 9.79
C GLN A 45 -29.03 37.62 8.82
N ALA A 46 -29.02 38.43 7.76
CA ALA A 46 -30.08 38.43 6.75
C ALA A 46 -30.15 37.09 6.00
N ALA A 47 -29.00 36.54 5.62
CA ALA A 47 -28.92 35.22 4.98
C ALA A 47 -29.50 34.11 5.87
N LYS A 48 -29.18 34.11 7.16
CA LYS A 48 -29.75 33.18 8.16
C LYS A 48 -31.27 33.37 8.32
N LYS A 49 -31.74 34.60 8.42
CA LYS A 49 -33.15 34.91 8.62
C LYS A 49 -34.04 34.53 7.43
N LEU A 50 -33.52 34.73 6.20
CA LEU A 50 -34.21 34.36 4.97
C LEU A 50 -34.11 32.86 4.63
N GLY A 51 -33.33 32.10 5.40
CA GLY A 51 -33.10 30.68 5.13
C GLY A 51 -32.28 30.44 3.87
N TYR A 52 -31.40 31.39 3.52
CA TYR A 52 -30.44 31.22 2.44
C TYR A 52 -29.50 30.09 2.80
N LYS A 53 -29.60 29.00 2.10
CA LYS A 53 -28.57 27.94 2.14
C LYS A 53 -27.46 28.41 1.21
N ASN A 54 -26.38 28.87 1.85
CA ASN A 54 -25.12 29.02 1.11
C ASN A 54 -24.77 27.62 0.60
N GLU A 55 -25.20 27.25 -0.60
CA GLU A 55 -24.50 26.24 -1.38
C GLU A 55 -23.17 26.97 -1.64
N ILE A 56 -22.22 26.80 -0.69
CA ILE A 56 -20.83 27.05 -0.99
C ILE A 56 -20.70 26.48 -2.39
N HIS A 57 -20.45 27.37 -3.37
CA HIS A 57 -20.11 26.92 -4.69
C HIS A 57 -19.03 25.86 -4.48
N LYS A 58 -19.44 24.58 -4.52
CA LYS A 58 -18.50 23.53 -4.85
C LYS A 58 -17.93 24.03 -6.14
N SER A 59 -16.80 24.68 -6.05
CA SER A 59 -16.14 25.27 -7.20
C SER A 59 -16.10 24.15 -8.21
N LYS A 60 -16.52 24.41 -9.44
CA LYS A 60 -16.40 23.39 -10.51
C LYS A 60 -14.95 22.90 -10.63
N SER A 61 -13.98 23.63 -10.05
CA SER A 61 -12.60 23.21 -9.86
C SER A 61 -12.46 22.01 -8.94
N SER A 62 -13.09 22.01 -7.74
CA SER A 62 -12.90 20.91 -6.78
C SER A 62 -13.47 19.56 -7.24
N GLN A 63 -14.54 19.57 -8.04
CA GLN A 63 -15.08 18.34 -8.64
C GLN A 63 -14.24 17.88 -9.84
N LYS A 64 -13.68 18.83 -10.59
CA LYS A 64 -12.77 18.56 -11.71
C LYS A 64 -11.42 18.01 -11.23
N ASP A 65 -10.98 18.46 -10.05
CA ASP A 65 -9.73 18.01 -9.43
C ASP A 65 -9.84 16.54 -8.93
N LEU A 66 -11.01 16.12 -8.42
CA LEU A 66 -11.22 14.73 -7.98
C LEU A 66 -11.23 13.76 -9.16
N HIS A 67 -11.79 14.13 -10.31
CA HIS A 67 -11.78 13.30 -11.53
C HIS A 67 -10.34 13.04 -12.05
N GLN A 68 -9.37 13.86 -11.68
CA GLN A 68 -7.95 13.68 -11.96
C GLN A 68 -7.17 13.20 -10.73
N THR A 69 -7.80 12.47 -9.83
CA THR A 69 -7.20 12.00 -8.60
C THR A 69 -7.14 10.47 -8.57
N ILE A 70 -5.95 9.95 -8.29
CA ILE A 70 -5.71 8.53 -7.97
C ILE A 70 -5.65 8.39 -6.45
N VAL A 71 -6.42 7.47 -5.89
CA VAL A 71 -6.31 7.11 -4.48
C VAL A 71 -5.46 5.86 -4.33
N VAL A 72 -4.43 5.94 -3.49
CA VAL A 72 -3.54 4.84 -3.13
C VAL A 72 -3.94 4.33 -1.75
N ILE A 73 -4.24 3.04 -1.64
CA ILE A 73 -4.58 2.37 -0.39
C ILE A 73 -3.39 1.51 0.05
N ALA A 74 -2.73 1.93 1.12
CA ALA A 74 -1.56 1.28 1.68
C ALA A 74 -1.88 0.64 3.05
N PRO A 75 -1.18 -0.43 3.46
CA PRO A 75 -1.39 -0.98 4.80
C PRO A 75 -0.85 -0.04 5.87
N HIS A 76 0.38 0.43 5.72
CA HIS A 76 1.08 1.40 6.57
C HIS A 76 2.23 2.03 5.78
N LEU A 77 2.90 3.05 6.34
CA LEU A 77 3.98 3.78 5.68
C LEU A 77 5.37 3.51 6.28
N SER A 78 5.44 2.73 7.35
CA SER A 78 6.70 2.46 8.06
C SER A 78 7.64 1.51 7.28
N ASN A 79 7.12 0.64 6.41
CA ASN A 79 7.95 -0.18 5.53
C ASN A 79 8.33 0.60 4.27
N SER A 80 9.64 0.75 4.03
CA SER A 80 10.20 1.47 2.87
C SER A 80 9.79 0.89 1.51
N TYR A 81 9.38 -0.37 1.44
CA TYR A 81 8.78 -0.94 0.24
C TYR A 81 7.55 -0.15 -0.22
N TYR A 82 6.60 0.12 0.69
CA TYR A 82 5.41 0.91 0.36
C TYR A 82 5.73 2.36 0.06
N ALA A 83 6.70 2.96 0.78
CA ALA A 83 7.15 4.31 0.49
C ALA A 83 7.73 4.44 -0.92
N THR A 84 8.52 3.46 -1.36
CA THR A 84 9.10 3.41 -2.72
C THR A 84 8.00 3.25 -3.78
N LEU A 85 7.00 2.39 -3.56
CA LEU A 85 5.85 2.25 -4.45
C LEU A 85 5.08 3.57 -4.58
N ILE A 86 4.75 4.20 -3.45
CA ILE A 86 4.01 5.48 -3.44
C ILE A 86 4.81 6.56 -4.17
N HIS A 87 6.14 6.63 -3.94
CA HIS A 87 7.00 7.57 -4.66
C HIS A 87 6.95 7.35 -6.17
N SER A 88 7.04 6.12 -6.63
CA SER A 88 6.94 5.76 -8.05
C SER A 88 5.58 6.14 -8.63
N ILE A 89 4.49 5.84 -7.91
CA ILE A 89 3.12 6.18 -8.31
C ILE A 89 2.98 7.71 -8.45
N VAL A 90 3.43 8.48 -7.45
CA VAL A 90 3.37 9.95 -7.48
C VAL A 90 4.18 10.52 -8.65
N TYR A 91 5.39 9.98 -8.87
CA TYR A 91 6.25 10.40 -9.97
C TYR A 91 5.60 10.17 -11.34
N GLU A 92 5.00 9.00 -11.58
CA GLU A 92 4.34 8.69 -12.84
C GLU A 92 3.01 9.43 -13.01
N ALA A 93 2.20 9.51 -11.94
CA ALA A 93 0.93 10.24 -11.93
C ALA A 93 1.09 11.70 -12.34
N LYS A 94 2.18 12.36 -11.90
CA LYS A 94 2.50 13.75 -12.28
C LYS A 94 2.66 13.93 -13.78
N LYS A 95 3.21 12.96 -14.52
CA LYS A 95 3.37 13.02 -15.98
C LYS A 95 2.03 13.07 -16.70
N HIS A 96 1.01 12.46 -16.10
CA HIS A 96 -0.35 12.40 -16.62
C HIS A 96 -1.30 13.46 -16.01
N ASN A 97 -0.75 14.43 -15.26
CA ASN A 97 -1.50 15.47 -14.54
C ASN A 97 -2.51 14.90 -13.53
N TYR A 98 -2.21 13.76 -12.92
CA TYR A 98 -2.99 13.23 -11.80
C TYR A 98 -2.43 13.69 -10.46
N SER A 99 -3.36 14.01 -9.54
CA SER A 99 -3.08 14.13 -8.10
C SER A 99 -3.13 12.75 -7.45
N VAL A 100 -2.36 12.55 -6.39
CA VAL A 100 -2.35 11.29 -5.64
C VAL A 100 -2.69 11.56 -4.18
N PHE A 101 -3.71 10.86 -3.66
CA PHE A 101 -4.01 10.80 -2.23
C PHE A 101 -3.71 9.40 -1.70
N THR A 102 -2.94 9.32 -0.63
CA THR A 102 -2.64 8.05 0.04
C THR A 102 -3.43 7.96 1.34
N ILE A 103 -4.11 6.83 1.53
CA ILE A 103 -4.79 6.47 2.76
C ILE A 103 -4.21 5.17 3.31
N THR A 104 -4.18 5.03 4.63
CA THR A 104 -3.68 3.83 5.30
C THR A 104 -4.80 3.12 6.04
N THR A 105 -4.76 1.80 6.05
CA THR A 105 -5.82 0.97 6.64
C THR A 105 -5.33 0.12 7.81
N MET A 106 -4.02 0.04 8.04
CA MET A 106 -3.41 -0.91 8.99
C MET A 106 -3.93 -2.34 8.79
N ARG A 107 -4.31 -2.69 7.53
CA ARG A 107 -4.98 -3.94 7.14
C ARG A 107 -6.28 -4.23 7.93
N ASN A 108 -6.85 -3.20 8.55
CA ASN A 108 -8.09 -3.30 9.31
C ASN A 108 -9.29 -3.32 8.35
N ALA A 109 -10.07 -4.42 8.39
CA ALA A 109 -11.19 -4.63 7.49
C ALA A 109 -12.35 -3.62 7.71
N GLN A 110 -12.56 -3.14 8.93
CA GLN A 110 -13.60 -2.14 9.22
C GLN A 110 -13.20 -0.78 8.66
N GLN A 111 -11.94 -0.40 8.82
CA GLN A 111 -11.41 0.84 8.27
C GLN A 111 -11.43 0.82 6.74
N GLU A 112 -11.07 -0.32 6.11
CA GLU A 112 -11.16 -0.47 4.66
C GLU A 112 -12.62 -0.36 4.19
N ASP A 113 -13.58 -0.88 4.96
CA ASP A 113 -15.01 -0.76 4.66
C ASP A 113 -15.50 0.70 4.70
N SER A 114 -15.07 1.49 5.68
CA SER A 114 -15.44 2.89 5.76
C SER A 114 -14.87 3.71 4.59
N TYR A 115 -13.64 3.39 4.17
CA TYR A 115 -13.07 3.99 2.97
C TYR A 115 -13.78 3.56 1.69
N TYR A 116 -14.22 2.30 1.59
CA TYR A 116 -15.02 1.87 0.45
C TYR A 116 -16.30 2.70 0.29
N GLU A 117 -17.04 2.95 1.37
CA GLU A 117 -18.25 3.77 1.36
C GLU A 117 -17.96 5.21 0.91
N LEU A 118 -16.86 5.79 1.38
CA LEU A 118 -16.41 7.10 0.95
C LEU A 118 -16.05 7.12 -0.54
N LEU A 119 -15.15 6.22 -0.97
CA LEU A 119 -14.61 6.18 -2.32
C LEU A 119 -15.67 5.81 -3.36
N SER A 120 -16.67 5.01 -3.00
CA SER A 120 -17.77 4.65 -3.89
C SER A 120 -18.64 5.83 -4.31
N ASN A 121 -18.61 6.96 -3.58
CA ASN A 121 -19.36 8.17 -3.88
C ASN A 121 -18.53 9.25 -4.58
N LEU A 122 -17.23 9.02 -4.80
CA LEU A 122 -16.34 9.97 -5.46
C LEU A 122 -16.16 9.62 -6.94
N ASP A 123 -15.93 10.65 -7.73
CA ASP A 123 -15.55 10.53 -9.15
C ASP A 123 -14.03 10.66 -9.26
N LEU A 124 -13.34 9.50 -9.24
CA LEU A 124 -11.89 9.39 -9.21
C LEU A 124 -11.35 8.88 -10.53
N ALA A 125 -10.09 9.21 -10.84
CA ALA A 125 -9.36 8.62 -11.97
C ALA A 125 -9.16 7.11 -11.79
N GLY A 126 -8.93 6.68 -10.55
CA GLY A 126 -8.79 5.26 -10.20
C GLY A 126 -8.27 5.04 -8.79
N ILE A 127 -8.16 3.76 -8.42
CA ILE A 127 -7.69 3.32 -7.11
C ILE A 127 -6.55 2.32 -7.29
N ILE A 128 -5.47 2.47 -6.50
CA ILE A 128 -4.35 1.54 -6.44
C ILE A 128 -4.28 0.95 -5.03
N TYR A 129 -4.45 -0.37 -4.91
CA TYR A 129 -4.18 -1.11 -3.67
C TYR A 129 -2.72 -1.58 -3.66
N LEU A 130 -1.99 -1.31 -2.59
CA LEU A 130 -0.60 -1.79 -2.40
C LEU A 130 -0.54 -3.14 -1.66
N TYR A 131 -1.66 -3.75 -1.42
CA TYR A 131 -1.84 -5.08 -0.83
C TYR A 131 -3.18 -5.65 -1.28
N PRO A 132 -3.42 -6.96 -1.17
CA PRO A 132 -4.71 -7.56 -1.53
C PRO A 132 -5.85 -6.97 -0.69
N PRO A 133 -6.93 -6.43 -1.32
CA PRO A 133 -8.08 -5.91 -0.59
C PRO A 133 -8.67 -6.94 0.37
N THR A 134 -9.07 -6.54 1.57
CA THR A 134 -9.66 -7.46 2.56
C THR A 134 -11.01 -8.01 2.11
N LYS A 135 -11.77 -7.22 1.32
CA LYS A 135 -13.05 -7.62 0.74
C LYS A 135 -13.04 -7.51 -0.78
N ILE A 136 -12.68 -8.60 -1.44
CA ILE A 136 -12.56 -8.69 -2.91
C ILE A 136 -13.86 -8.27 -3.63
N SER A 137 -15.03 -8.61 -3.08
CA SER A 137 -16.33 -8.24 -3.65
C SER A 137 -16.53 -6.72 -3.73
N LYS A 138 -16.07 -5.97 -2.73
CA LYS A 138 -16.14 -4.50 -2.71
C LYS A 138 -15.17 -3.87 -3.71
N ALA A 139 -13.94 -4.36 -3.79
CA ALA A 139 -12.98 -3.92 -4.80
C ALA A 139 -13.48 -4.23 -6.23
N ASN A 140 -14.08 -5.40 -6.45
CA ASN A 140 -14.74 -5.75 -7.72
C ASN A 140 -15.92 -4.81 -8.05
N ALA A 141 -16.66 -4.33 -7.04
CA ALA A 141 -17.74 -3.36 -7.25
C ALA A 141 -17.21 -1.97 -7.63
N LEU A 142 -16.11 -1.52 -7.04
CA LEU A 142 -15.41 -0.29 -7.45
C LEU A 142 -14.91 -0.38 -8.89
N PHE A 143 -14.34 -1.52 -9.30
CA PHE A 143 -13.82 -1.72 -10.65
C PHE A 143 -14.90 -1.59 -11.75
N LYS A 144 -16.18 -1.81 -11.43
CA LYS A 144 -17.29 -1.55 -12.37
C LYS A 144 -17.52 -0.07 -12.65
N ARG A 145 -17.00 0.81 -11.84
CA ARG A 145 -17.22 2.27 -11.88
C ARG A 145 -15.99 3.04 -12.31
N MET A 146 -14.83 2.61 -11.87
CA MET A 146 -13.54 3.25 -12.12
C MET A 146 -12.41 2.21 -12.21
N PRO A 147 -11.27 2.52 -12.82
CA PRO A 147 -10.09 1.66 -12.81
C PRO A 147 -9.64 1.32 -11.39
N VAL A 148 -9.41 0.04 -11.11
CA VAL A 148 -8.82 -0.46 -9.87
C VAL A 148 -7.65 -1.35 -10.22
N VAL A 149 -6.49 -1.10 -9.61
CA VAL A 149 -5.26 -1.87 -9.79
C VAL A 149 -4.76 -2.34 -8.43
N SER A 150 -4.36 -3.60 -8.32
CA SER A 150 -3.67 -4.14 -7.14
C SER A 150 -2.20 -4.36 -7.47
N ILE A 151 -1.30 -3.94 -6.56
CA ILE A 151 0.12 -4.25 -6.63
C ILE A 151 0.42 -5.33 -5.59
N GLY A 152 0.96 -6.47 -6.03
CA GLY A 152 1.25 -7.66 -5.22
C GLY A 152 0.51 -8.88 -5.72
N ASP A 153 0.61 -9.98 -4.98
CA ASP A 153 -0.05 -11.24 -5.36
C ASP A 153 -1.56 -11.08 -5.49
N LYS A 154 -2.08 -11.68 -6.54
CA LYS A 154 -3.49 -11.56 -6.87
C LYS A 154 -4.36 -12.44 -5.98
N PRO A 155 -5.36 -11.86 -5.29
CA PRO A 155 -6.30 -12.67 -4.54
C PRO A 155 -7.27 -13.43 -5.44
N GLN A 156 -7.64 -14.63 -5.02
CA GLN A 156 -8.62 -15.44 -5.73
C GLN A 156 -9.97 -14.70 -5.88
N GLY A 157 -10.60 -14.79 -7.04
CA GLY A 157 -11.88 -14.15 -7.32
C GLY A 157 -11.82 -12.66 -7.65
N SER A 158 -10.61 -12.04 -7.73
CA SER A 158 -10.46 -10.65 -8.15
C SER A 158 -10.80 -10.48 -9.63
N ARG A 159 -11.54 -9.40 -9.94
CA ARG A 159 -11.95 -9.00 -11.31
C ARG A 159 -11.42 -7.61 -11.68
N PHE A 160 -10.39 -7.13 -11.00
CA PHE A 160 -9.68 -5.88 -11.27
C PHE A 160 -8.27 -6.15 -11.78
N ASP A 161 -7.60 -5.11 -12.25
CA ASP A 161 -6.25 -5.21 -12.81
C ASP A 161 -5.22 -5.47 -11.71
N SER A 162 -4.10 -6.09 -12.09
CA SER A 162 -3.00 -6.36 -11.16
C SER A 162 -1.63 -6.18 -11.80
N VAL A 163 -0.68 -5.76 -10.96
CA VAL A 163 0.76 -5.74 -11.24
C VAL A 163 1.42 -6.60 -10.18
N GLU A 164 1.89 -7.75 -10.56
CA GLU A 164 2.26 -8.86 -9.68
C GLU A 164 3.77 -9.15 -9.72
N LEU A 165 4.22 -9.91 -8.75
CA LEU A 165 5.47 -10.66 -8.79
C LEU A 165 5.13 -12.09 -8.35
N ASN A 166 5.71 -13.09 -9.01
CA ASN A 166 5.47 -14.48 -8.64
C ASN A 166 6.14 -14.81 -7.30
N GLY A 167 5.35 -14.79 -6.22
CA GLY A 167 5.84 -15.03 -4.87
C GLY A 167 6.38 -16.45 -4.67
N VAL A 168 5.76 -17.45 -5.29
CA VAL A 168 6.22 -18.85 -5.24
C VAL A 168 7.59 -18.96 -5.95
N ARG A 169 7.70 -18.38 -7.13
CA ARG A 169 8.98 -18.36 -7.86
C ARG A 169 10.08 -17.62 -7.10
N ALA A 170 9.73 -16.52 -6.41
CA ALA A 170 10.68 -15.78 -5.58
C ALA A 170 11.18 -16.62 -4.39
N GLY A 171 10.28 -17.29 -3.69
CA GLY A 171 10.63 -18.21 -2.60
C GLY A 171 11.49 -19.38 -3.08
N HIS A 172 11.12 -19.98 -4.22
CA HIS A 172 11.86 -21.06 -4.85
C HIS A 172 13.30 -20.63 -5.21
N LEU A 173 13.46 -19.51 -5.89
CA LEU A 173 14.76 -18.98 -6.31
C LEU A 173 15.69 -18.73 -5.10
N MET A 174 15.16 -18.19 -4.01
CA MET A 174 15.94 -18.00 -2.78
C MET A 174 16.26 -19.32 -2.09
N GLY A 175 15.30 -20.26 -2.03
CA GLY A 175 15.51 -21.60 -1.48
C GLY A 175 16.58 -22.37 -2.24
N GLU A 176 16.49 -22.41 -3.56
CA GLU A 176 17.49 -23.04 -4.43
C GLU A 176 18.89 -22.45 -4.22
N TYR A 177 18.99 -21.12 -4.13
CA TYR A 177 20.26 -20.44 -3.85
C TYR A 177 20.86 -20.85 -2.50
N LEU A 178 20.07 -20.88 -1.43
CA LEU A 178 20.55 -21.27 -0.09
C LEU A 178 20.97 -22.75 -0.05
N LEU A 179 20.20 -23.64 -0.69
CA LEU A 179 20.55 -25.06 -0.83
C LEU A 179 21.85 -25.25 -1.62
N ASN A 180 22.06 -24.48 -2.70
CA ASN A 180 23.28 -24.51 -3.49
C ASN A 180 24.53 -24.01 -2.74
N LEU A 181 24.36 -23.16 -1.71
CA LEU A 181 25.42 -22.81 -0.77
C LEU A 181 25.73 -23.93 0.24
N GLY A 182 24.85 -24.93 0.37
CA GLY A 182 24.94 -26.05 1.28
C GLY A 182 24.11 -25.95 2.55
N HIS A 183 23.18 -24.97 2.66
CA HIS A 183 22.27 -24.85 3.79
C HIS A 183 21.16 -25.90 3.69
N GLU A 184 21.19 -26.91 4.53
CA GLU A 184 20.17 -27.95 4.57
C GLU A 184 19.10 -27.74 5.66
N LYS A 185 19.38 -26.87 6.66
CA LYS A 185 18.46 -26.48 7.71
C LYS A 185 18.26 -24.97 7.70
N ILE A 186 17.04 -24.54 7.45
CA ILE A 186 16.69 -23.13 7.27
C ILE A 186 15.52 -22.77 8.20
N THR A 187 15.66 -21.69 8.94
CA THR A 187 14.53 -21.08 9.67
C THR A 187 13.89 -20.00 8.80
N PHE A 188 12.61 -20.17 8.46
CA PHE A 188 11.82 -19.14 7.80
C PHE A 188 11.13 -18.27 8.86
N ILE A 189 11.49 -16.97 8.92
CA ILE A 189 10.94 -15.99 9.88
C ILE A 189 9.86 -15.16 9.20
N SER A 190 8.65 -15.17 9.75
CA SER A 190 7.52 -14.43 9.18
C SER A 190 6.56 -13.91 10.25
N ALA A 191 5.97 -12.74 10.02
CA ALA A 191 4.68 -12.39 10.61
C ALA A 191 3.63 -13.47 10.26
N PRO A 192 2.43 -13.49 10.88
CA PRO A 192 1.48 -14.57 10.67
C PRO A 192 1.28 -14.95 9.20
N VAL A 193 1.44 -16.23 8.87
CA VAL A 193 1.28 -16.78 7.50
C VAL A 193 -0.14 -17.28 7.24
N MET A 194 -1.08 -17.05 8.16
CA MET A 194 -2.47 -17.50 8.06
C MET A 194 -3.37 -16.36 7.59
N GLY A 195 -4.39 -16.68 6.79
CA GLY A 195 -5.41 -15.73 6.36
C GLY A 195 -5.16 -15.12 4.97
N LYS A 196 -5.15 -13.78 4.88
CA LYS A 196 -5.16 -13.04 3.59
C LYS A 196 -3.79 -12.59 3.12
N GLU A 197 -2.73 -12.93 3.84
CA GLU A 197 -1.35 -12.53 3.54
C GLU A 197 -0.71 -13.47 2.51
N ILE A 198 -1.22 -13.42 1.31
CA ILE A 198 -0.88 -14.33 0.21
C ILE A 198 0.63 -14.33 -0.09
N SER A 199 1.27 -13.16 -0.12
CA SER A 199 2.69 -13.06 -0.44
C SER A 199 3.60 -13.83 0.54
N ARG A 200 3.27 -13.83 1.82
CA ARG A 200 4.04 -14.58 2.84
C ARG A 200 3.90 -16.08 2.62
N ILE A 201 2.68 -16.54 2.34
CA ILE A 201 2.37 -17.95 2.06
C ILE A 201 3.12 -18.40 0.81
N HIS A 202 3.03 -17.66 -0.28
CA HIS A 202 3.68 -18.00 -1.55
C HIS A 202 5.21 -18.07 -1.45
N ARG A 203 5.85 -17.16 -0.69
CA ARG A 203 7.31 -17.21 -0.47
C ARG A 203 7.70 -18.47 0.32
N TYR A 204 6.92 -18.84 1.33
CA TYR A 204 7.13 -20.06 2.09
C TYR A 204 6.90 -21.32 1.26
N GLU A 205 5.81 -21.39 0.48
CA GLU A 205 5.53 -22.47 -0.47
C GLU A 205 6.66 -22.62 -1.48
N GLY A 206 7.18 -21.51 -2.02
CA GLY A 206 8.31 -21.53 -2.92
C GLY A 206 9.58 -22.12 -2.30
N LEU A 207 9.86 -21.82 -1.03
CA LEU A 207 10.97 -22.44 -0.29
C LEU A 207 10.76 -23.96 -0.16
N ILE A 208 9.55 -24.42 0.17
CA ILE A 208 9.20 -25.84 0.23
C ILE A 208 9.47 -26.52 -1.12
N HIS A 209 8.98 -25.95 -2.22
CA HIS A 209 9.18 -26.48 -3.56
C HIS A 209 10.67 -26.59 -3.91
N ALA A 210 11.52 -25.64 -3.51
CA ALA A 210 12.97 -25.73 -3.74
C ALA A 210 13.61 -26.93 -3.01
N PHE A 211 13.13 -27.25 -1.80
CA PHE A 211 13.57 -28.43 -1.07
C PHE A 211 13.11 -29.72 -1.75
N GLU A 212 11.83 -29.79 -2.16
CA GLU A 212 11.25 -30.93 -2.87
C GLU A 212 12.00 -31.22 -4.18
N ASP A 213 12.24 -30.19 -5.00
CA ASP A 213 12.92 -30.30 -6.29
C ASP A 213 14.37 -30.81 -6.17
N GLN A 214 15.03 -30.49 -5.05
CA GLN A 214 16.39 -31.00 -4.76
C GLN A 214 16.39 -32.30 -3.92
N GLY A 215 15.24 -32.91 -3.67
CA GLY A 215 15.11 -34.14 -2.89
C GLY A 215 15.52 -33.98 -1.43
N LYS A 216 15.40 -32.78 -0.86
CA LYS A 216 15.71 -32.48 0.54
C LYS A 216 14.45 -32.65 1.41
N ASP A 217 14.66 -32.98 2.67
CA ASP A 217 13.55 -33.13 3.63
C ASP A 217 13.00 -31.76 4.01
N VAL A 218 11.72 -31.52 3.70
CA VAL A 218 11.00 -30.27 4.03
C VAL A 218 10.86 -30.04 5.53
N GLN A 219 11.01 -31.08 6.37
CA GLN A 219 11.03 -30.95 7.83
C GLN A 219 12.25 -30.18 8.34
N ASN A 220 13.27 -30.00 7.50
CA ASN A 220 14.42 -29.15 7.78
C ASN A 220 14.13 -27.66 7.59
N ILE A 221 12.93 -27.29 7.17
CA ILE A 221 12.45 -25.92 7.15
C ILE A 221 11.67 -25.66 8.45
N GLN A 222 12.28 -24.92 9.36
CA GLN A 222 11.61 -24.48 10.58
C GLN A 222 10.82 -23.19 10.27
N LEU A 223 9.49 -23.24 10.35
CA LEU A 223 8.67 -22.04 10.29
C LEU A 223 8.55 -21.39 11.67
N LYS A 224 9.12 -20.19 11.82
CA LYS A 224 8.93 -19.34 13.00
C LYS A 224 7.98 -18.22 12.67
N THR A 225 6.84 -18.20 13.35
CA THR A 225 5.79 -17.18 13.19
C THR A 225 5.09 -16.98 14.51
N MET A 226 4.49 -15.81 14.71
CA MET A 226 3.69 -15.52 15.89
C MET A 226 2.19 -15.66 15.61
N SER A 227 1.38 -15.78 16.65
CA SER A 227 -0.08 -15.73 16.53
C SER A 227 -0.54 -14.34 16.07
N LEU A 228 -1.74 -14.27 15.45
CA LEU A 228 -2.34 -13.01 15.07
C LEU A 228 -2.51 -12.05 16.26
N ALA A 229 -2.91 -12.58 17.41
CA ALA A 229 -3.09 -11.80 18.65
C ALA A 229 -1.77 -11.16 19.13
N GLN A 230 -0.66 -11.91 19.10
CA GLN A 230 0.66 -11.36 19.40
C GLN A 230 1.05 -10.27 18.41
N TYR A 231 0.88 -10.52 17.11
CA TYR A 231 1.20 -9.57 16.06
C TYR A 231 0.41 -8.25 16.19
N GLU A 232 -0.89 -8.33 16.48
CA GLU A 232 -1.76 -7.17 16.69
C GLU A 232 -1.46 -6.42 18.01
N SER A 233 -0.84 -7.09 18.99
CA SER A 233 -0.44 -6.46 20.26
C SER A 233 0.85 -5.65 20.16
N ILE A 234 1.64 -5.81 19.09
CA ILE A 234 2.89 -5.08 18.90
C ILE A 234 2.60 -3.59 18.66
N GLN A 235 3.00 -2.76 19.61
CA GLN A 235 2.84 -1.30 19.54
C GLN A 235 4.16 -0.62 19.17
N THR A 236 4.58 -0.76 17.92
CA THR A 236 5.79 -0.10 17.40
C THR A 236 5.57 0.39 15.98
N GLU A 237 6.33 1.40 15.57
CA GLU A 237 6.30 1.90 14.20
C GLU A 237 6.88 0.89 13.19
N ASN A 238 7.73 -0.04 13.65
CA ASN A 238 8.46 -0.99 12.81
C ASN A 238 8.11 -2.45 13.16
N ILE A 239 6.82 -2.81 13.03
CA ILE A 239 6.30 -4.14 13.41
C ILE A 239 7.10 -5.28 12.77
N GLU A 240 7.40 -5.22 11.48
CA GLU A 240 8.10 -6.29 10.77
C GLU A 240 9.54 -6.48 11.26
N TYR A 241 10.23 -5.39 11.59
CA TYR A 241 11.55 -5.46 12.24
C TYR A 241 11.44 -6.14 13.61
N GLN A 242 10.47 -5.74 14.43
CA GLN A 242 10.26 -6.34 15.75
C GLN A 242 9.96 -7.83 15.68
N VAL A 243 9.11 -8.24 14.74
CA VAL A 243 8.83 -9.66 14.46
C VAL A 243 10.13 -10.42 14.14
N GLY A 244 10.97 -9.87 13.27
CA GLY A 244 12.26 -10.47 12.93
C GLY A 244 13.18 -10.63 14.14
N TYR A 245 13.25 -9.60 14.98
CA TYR A 245 14.07 -9.61 16.18
C TYR A 245 13.58 -10.64 17.20
N GLU A 246 12.30 -10.58 17.60
CA GLU A 246 11.74 -11.46 18.65
C GLU A 246 11.77 -12.94 18.26
N LEU A 247 11.34 -13.27 17.04
CA LEU A 247 11.33 -14.66 16.59
C LEU A 247 12.74 -15.24 16.38
N THR A 248 13.72 -14.39 16.10
CA THR A 248 15.13 -14.85 16.04
C THR A 248 15.65 -15.11 17.45
N MET A 249 15.38 -14.24 18.42
CA MET A 249 15.76 -14.47 19.82
C MET A 249 15.15 -15.76 20.35
N GLU A 250 13.86 -16.00 20.10
CA GLU A 250 13.16 -17.25 20.45
C GLU A 250 13.83 -18.47 19.81
N ALA A 251 14.18 -18.40 18.50
CA ALA A 251 14.85 -19.52 17.84
C ALA A 251 16.24 -19.82 18.42
N LEU A 252 16.99 -18.77 18.83
CA LEU A 252 18.29 -18.95 19.49
C LEU A 252 18.16 -19.51 20.89
N GLU A 253 17.20 -19.06 21.68
CA GLU A 253 16.92 -19.59 23.03
C GLU A 253 16.50 -21.07 23.00
N GLU A 254 15.75 -21.50 21.99
CA GLU A 254 15.39 -22.90 21.76
C GLU A 254 16.57 -23.77 21.25
N GLY A 255 17.69 -23.16 20.91
CA GLY A 255 18.86 -23.85 20.44
C GLY A 255 18.74 -24.33 18.99
N THR A 256 18.34 -23.43 18.07
CA THR A 256 18.20 -23.76 16.63
C THR A 256 19.45 -24.40 16.04
N ASP A 257 19.26 -25.43 15.24
CA ASP A 257 20.30 -26.10 14.42
C ASP A 257 20.33 -25.59 12.96
N SER A 258 19.49 -24.62 12.63
CA SER A 258 19.51 -23.93 11.34
C SER A 258 20.85 -23.21 11.10
N THR A 259 21.25 -23.16 9.85
CA THR A 259 22.46 -22.44 9.43
C THR A 259 22.15 -21.18 8.62
N ALA A 260 20.89 -21.01 8.25
CA ALA A 260 20.39 -19.81 7.57
C ALA A 260 19.02 -19.39 8.11
N PHE A 261 18.82 -18.07 8.17
CA PHE A 261 17.53 -17.43 8.42
C PHE A 261 17.05 -16.80 7.11
N LEU A 262 15.86 -17.19 6.67
CA LEU A 262 15.18 -16.58 5.56
C LEU A 262 13.97 -15.79 6.09
N ALA A 263 14.06 -14.47 6.04
CA ALA A 263 12.98 -13.61 6.48
C ALA A 263 11.98 -13.35 5.35
N ASN A 264 10.70 -13.22 5.69
CA ASN A 264 9.64 -13.01 4.70
C ASN A 264 9.75 -11.66 3.95
N ASN A 265 10.47 -10.68 4.48
CA ASN A 265 10.86 -9.44 3.79
C ASN A 265 12.13 -8.84 4.40
N ASP A 266 12.65 -7.78 3.78
CA ASP A 266 13.90 -7.15 4.21
C ASP A 266 13.77 -6.45 5.57
N MET A 267 12.63 -5.87 5.91
CA MET A 267 12.43 -5.26 7.24
C MET A 267 12.50 -6.31 8.34
N THR A 268 11.91 -7.48 8.13
CA THR A 268 12.04 -8.64 9.03
C THR A 268 13.49 -9.14 9.06
N ALA A 269 14.18 -9.19 7.92
CA ALA A 269 15.60 -9.58 7.86
C ALA A 269 16.51 -8.64 8.64
N LEU A 270 16.22 -7.33 8.66
CA LEU A 270 16.95 -6.37 9.49
C LEU A 270 16.78 -6.65 10.99
N GLY A 271 15.59 -7.09 11.41
CA GLY A 271 15.34 -7.57 12.76
C GLY A 271 16.16 -8.81 13.10
N VAL A 272 16.20 -9.80 12.18
CA VAL A 272 17.05 -11.00 12.31
C VAL A 272 18.53 -10.62 12.46
N LEU A 273 19.05 -9.75 11.60
CA LEU A 273 20.45 -9.27 11.67
C LEU A 273 20.75 -8.62 13.00
N SER A 274 19.82 -7.82 13.53
CA SER A 274 20.00 -7.13 14.82
C SER A 274 19.98 -8.11 15.99
N ALA A 275 19.11 -9.10 16.01
CA ALA A 275 19.06 -10.14 17.05
C ALA A 275 20.34 -10.97 17.04
N LEU A 276 20.80 -11.44 15.88
CA LEU A 276 22.05 -12.19 15.75
C LEU A 276 23.25 -11.36 16.24
N LYS A 277 23.28 -10.08 15.89
CA LYS A 277 24.36 -9.18 16.32
C LYS A 277 24.34 -8.92 17.83
N SER A 278 23.17 -8.78 18.46
CA SER A 278 23.06 -8.59 19.91
C SER A 278 23.57 -9.80 20.70
N GLU A 279 23.40 -11.00 20.17
CA GLU A 279 23.90 -12.25 20.72
C GLU A 279 25.36 -12.58 20.31
N GLY A 280 26.03 -11.64 19.62
CA GLY A 280 27.45 -11.78 19.27
C GLY A 280 27.74 -12.64 18.03
N TYR A 281 26.72 -13.11 17.32
CA TYR A 281 26.90 -13.89 16.10
C TYR A 281 27.33 -13.02 14.91
N LYS A 282 28.11 -13.61 14.03
CA LYS A 282 28.66 -12.98 12.82
C LYS A 282 27.96 -13.49 11.57
N VAL A 283 27.33 -12.60 10.83
CA VAL A 283 26.73 -12.87 9.54
C VAL A 283 27.77 -12.53 8.44
N PRO A 284 28.01 -13.40 7.45
CA PRO A 284 27.41 -14.72 7.21
C PRO A 284 28.14 -15.90 7.88
N LYS A 285 29.17 -15.65 8.72
CA LYS A 285 30.06 -16.70 9.22
C LYS A 285 29.35 -17.75 10.09
N ASP A 286 28.49 -17.29 11.00
CA ASP A 286 27.78 -18.17 11.93
C ASP A 286 26.39 -18.52 11.39
N PHE A 287 25.74 -17.59 10.75
CA PHE A 287 24.44 -17.75 10.10
C PHE A 287 24.38 -16.92 8.80
N SER A 288 23.80 -17.49 7.76
CA SER A 288 23.34 -16.72 6.60
C SER A 288 22.00 -16.06 6.86
N VAL A 289 21.80 -14.85 6.33
CA VAL A 289 20.52 -14.14 6.41
C VAL A 289 20.12 -13.65 5.02
N ALA A 290 18.87 -13.88 4.64
CA ALA A 290 18.31 -13.40 3.37
C ALA A 290 16.89 -12.86 3.57
N GLY A 291 16.43 -12.02 2.65
CA GLY A 291 15.11 -11.41 2.67
C GLY A 291 14.50 -11.27 1.29
N PHE A 292 13.46 -10.42 1.20
CA PHE A 292 12.76 -10.06 -0.04
C PHE A 292 12.44 -8.57 0.00
N ASP A 293 12.36 -7.91 -1.14
CA ASP A 293 11.91 -6.56 -1.47
C ASP A 293 13.00 -5.65 -2.02
N ASN A 294 14.29 -5.92 -1.76
CA ASN A 294 15.43 -5.09 -2.15
C ASN A 294 15.25 -3.60 -1.78
N ILE A 295 14.87 -3.35 -0.53
CA ILE A 295 14.73 -1.98 -0.03
C ILE A 295 16.09 -1.26 0.02
N LEU A 296 16.08 0.08 0.03
CA LEU A 296 17.31 0.87 0.06
C LEU A 296 18.28 0.44 1.18
N MET A 297 17.76 0.18 2.38
CA MET A 297 18.58 -0.24 3.53
C MET A 297 19.34 -1.54 3.26
N SER A 298 18.77 -2.46 2.50
CA SER A 298 19.40 -3.74 2.15
C SER A 298 20.67 -3.58 1.31
N SER A 299 20.81 -2.45 0.60
CA SER A 299 21.97 -2.15 -0.23
C SER A 299 23.07 -1.37 0.50
N LEU A 300 22.82 -0.88 1.72
CA LEU A 300 23.83 -0.13 2.48
C LEU A 300 25.05 -1.00 2.78
N PRO A 301 26.30 -0.48 2.70
CA PRO A 301 27.54 -1.24 2.85
C PRO A 301 27.63 -2.07 4.13
N ASP A 302 27.13 -1.54 5.25
CA ASP A 302 27.16 -2.18 6.57
C ASP A 302 26.07 -3.24 6.76
N ILE A 303 25.05 -3.27 5.90
CA ILE A 303 23.96 -4.24 5.92
C ILE A 303 24.18 -5.27 4.83
N SER A 304 24.26 -4.82 3.59
CA SER A 304 24.59 -5.63 2.39
C SER A 304 23.80 -6.94 2.33
N LEU A 305 22.47 -6.85 2.49
CA LEU A 305 21.54 -7.98 2.60
C LEU A 305 21.30 -8.64 1.24
N THR A 306 21.46 -9.96 1.19
CA THR A 306 21.01 -10.80 0.07
C THR A 306 19.47 -10.83 0.07
N THR A 307 18.87 -10.56 -1.09
CA THR A 307 17.42 -10.36 -1.19
C THR A 307 16.89 -10.65 -2.59
N ILE A 308 15.57 -10.59 -2.77
CA ILE A 308 14.91 -10.65 -4.07
C ILE A 308 14.45 -9.25 -4.47
N GLU A 309 14.80 -8.84 -5.70
CA GLU A 309 14.27 -7.60 -6.32
C GLU A 309 12.81 -7.79 -6.75
N HIS A 310 11.99 -6.84 -6.37
CA HIS A 310 10.55 -6.87 -6.62
C HIS A 310 10.08 -5.95 -7.75
N ALA A 311 11.00 -5.37 -8.52
CA ALA A 311 10.67 -4.37 -9.54
C ALA A 311 9.77 -3.24 -8.99
N THR A 312 10.01 -2.84 -7.73
CA THR A 312 9.10 -1.99 -6.95
C THR A 312 8.77 -0.68 -7.66
N PHE A 313 9.80 -0.01 -8.21
CA PHE A 313 9.60 1.24 -8.93
C PHE A 313 8.80 1.06 -10.24
N LEU A 314 9.05 -0.04 -10.97
CA LEU A 314 8.34 -0.34 -12.21
C LEU A 314 6.87 -0.69 -11.95
N LYS A 315 6.58 -1.44 -10.89
CA LYS A 315 5.19 -1.78 -10.52
C LYS A 315 4.33 -0.55 -10.24
N GLY A 316 4.87 0.44 -9.53
CA GLY A 316 4.16 1.69 -9.29
C GLY A 316 3.86 2.46 -10.58
N LYS A 317 4.85 2.53 -11.49
CA LYS A 317 4.67 3.13 -12.83
C LYS A 317 3.57 2.41 -13.62
N GLU A 318 3.66 1.10 -13.77
CA GLU A 318 2.68 0.32 -14.55
C GLU A 318 1.25 0.44 -13.99
N ALA A 319 1.10 0.48 -12.67
CA ALA A 319 -0.22 0.68 -12.06
C ALA A 319 -0.86 2.02 -12.50
N VAL A 320 -0.08 3.09 -12.55
CA VAL A 320 -0.56 4.39 -13.04
C VAL A 320 -0.85 4.34 -14.54
N ASP A 321 0.01 3.74 -15.34
CA ASP A 321 -0.19 3.59 -16.79
C ASP A 321 -1.48 2.79 -17.12
N ILE A 322 -1.79 1.76 -16.33
CA ILE A 322 -3.04 1.00 -16.46
C ILE A 322 -4.25 1.92 -16.18
N ILE A 323 -4.22 2.68 -15.07
CA ILE A 323 -5.27 3.63 -14.74
C ILE A 323 -5.44 4.65 -15.85
N TYR A 324 -4.35 5.27 -16.30
CA TYR A 324 -4.37 6.28 -17.35
C TYR A 324 -5.04 5.76 -18.63
N LYS A 325 -4.61 4.60 -19.13
CA LYS A 325 -5.16 3.98 -20.35
C LYS A 325 -6.66 3.68 -20.21
N LYS A 326 -7.10 3.21 -19.04
CA LYS A 326 -8.52 2.87 -18.81
C LYS A 326 -9.38 4.11 -18.56
N HIS A 327 -8.87 5.08 -17.80
CA HIS A 327 -9.57 6.33 -17.55
C HIS A 327 -9.83 7.10 -18.85
N LEU A 328 -8.84 7.20 -19.74
CA LEU A 328 -9.04 7.81 -21.06
C LEU A 328 -10.08 7.05 -21.91
N LYS A 329 -10.08 5.72 -21.89
CA LYS A 329 -11.04 4.90 -22.68
C LYS A 329 -12.47 5.02 -22.13
N ASN A 330 -12.66 5.11 -20.84
CA ASN A 330 -13.99 5.34 -20.25
C ASN A 330 -14.60 6.68 -20.72
N ASN A 331 -13.75 7.66 -21.02
CA ASN A 331 -14.17 8.94 -21.58
C ASN A 331 -14.42 8.90 -23.10
N MET A 332 -13.94 7.86 -23.82
CA MET A 332 -13.94 7.83 -25.30
C MET A 332 -14.91 6.82 -25.94
N GLN A 333 -15.64 5.98 -25.23
CA GLN A 333 -16.61 4.98 -25.74
C GLN A 333 -16.34 3.53 -25.35
N LYS A 334 -17.46 2.78 -25.25
CA LYS A 334 -17.67 1.36 -24.99
C LYS A 334 -16.63 0.41 -25.61
N SER A 335 -15.48 0.25 -24.98
CA SER A 335 -14.61 -0.89 -25.26
C SER A 335 -15.06 -2.11 -24.46
N HIS A 336 -14.85 -3.31 -25.01
CA HIS A 336 -15.10 -4.54 -24.25
C HIS A 336 -14.30 -4.49 -22.93
N PRO A 337 -14.92 -4.78 -21.78
CA PRO A 337 -14.21 -4.80 -20.51
C PRO A 337 -13.15 -5.90 -20.54
N TYR A 338 -11.92 -5.57 -20.15
CA TYR A 338 -10.82 -6.52 -20.02
C TYR A 338 -10.13 -6.33 -18.68
N ILE A 339 -9.50 -7.38 -18.17
CA ILE A 339 -8.64 -7.37 -17.00
C ILE A 339 -7.20 -7.53 -17.49
N LEU A 340 -6.33 -6.61 -17.09
CA LEU A 340 -4.91 -6.69 -17.35
C LEU A 340 -4.19 -7.30 -16.14
N ARG A 341 -3.28 -8.23 -16.41
CA ARG A 341 -2.39 -8.81 -15.43
C ARG A 341 -0.98 -8.71 -15.95
N LEU A 342 -0.14 -8.00 -15.21
CA LEU A 342 1.27 -7.86 -15.50
C LEU A 342 2.03 -8.53 -14.37
N GLU A 343 2.77 -9.58 -14.69
CA GLU A 343 3.60 -10.32 -13.73
C GLU A 343 5.07 -10.08 -14.04
N TYR A 344 5.85 -9.69 -13.03
CA TYR A 344 7.30 -9.56 -13.11
C TYR A 344 7.98 -10.83 -12.60
N GLU A 345 9.06 -11.24 -13.26
CA GLU A 345 9.94 -12.29 -12.77
C GLU A 345 10.81 -11.76 -11.62
N PRO A 346 10.97 -12.53 -10.53
CA PRO A 346 11.87 -12.17 -9.44
C PRO A 346 13.34 -12.28 -9.86
N GLU A 347 14.16 -11.38 -9.34
CA GLU A 347 15.62 -11.40 -9.53
C GLU A 347 16.33 -11.53 -8.18
N LEU A 348 17.27 -12.48 -8.08
CA LEU A 348 18.08 -12.67 -6.87
C LEU A 348 19.24 -11.69 -6.85
N ILE A 349 19.31 -10.90 -5.80
CA ILE A 349 20.39 -9.94 -5.54
C ILE A 349 21.30 -10.47 -4.43
N ILE A 350 22.40 -11.08 -4.82
CA ILE A 350 23.38 -11.66 -3.89
C ILE A 350 24.24 -10.54 -3.31
N ARG A 351 24.37 -10.53 -1.97
CA ARG A 351 25.21 -9.60 -1.23
C ARG A 351 26.00 -10.33 -0.13
N LYS A 352 26.40 -9.62 0.95
CA LYS A 352 27.37 -10.13 1.93
C LYS A 352 26.77 -10.89 3.10
N THR A 353 25.44 -10.99 3.23
CA THR A 353 24.80 -11.66 4.38
C THR A 353 24.59 -13.16 4.19
N THR A 354 24.99 -13.72 3.05
CA THR A 354 24.92 -15.16 2.80
C THR A 354 26.29 -15.71 2.44
N GLY A 355 26.56 -16.95 2.86
CA GLY A 355 27.82 -17.67 2.62
C GLY A 355 27.61 -19.18 2.80
N LYS A 356 28.68 -19.96 2.81
CA LYS A 356 28.60 -21.40 3.11
C LYS A 356 28.20 -21.61 4.58
N PRO A 357 27.44 -22.66 4.91
CA PRO A 357 27.07 -22.98 6.28
C PRO A 357 28.30 -23.18 7.18
N ARG A 358 28.14 -22.81 8.45
CA ARG A 358 29.12 -23.20 9.47
C ARG A 358 29.24 -24.72 9.53
N LYS A 359 30.46 -25.20 9.76
CA LYS A 359 30.72 -26.64 9.93
C LYS A 359 30.19 -27.14 11.24
#